data_3d7c30fa7d93ae27bfa2859e97cb985f
#
_entry.id   3d7c30fa7d93ae27bfa2859e97cb985f
#
_cell.length_a   1.000
_cell.length_b   1.000
_cell.length_c   1.000
_cell.angle_alpha   90.00
_cell.angle_beta   90.00
_cell.angle_gamma   90.00
#
_symmetry.space_group_name_H-M   'P 1'
#
loop_
_entity.id
_entity.type
_entity.pdbx_description
1 polymer ?
#
loop_
_entity_poly.entity_id
_entity_poly.type
_entity_poly.pdbx_seq_one_letter_code
_entity_poly.pdbx_strand_id
1 'polypeptide(L)'
;MSSVEIRKVTDKKSLAAFIDFHYDLYKGSPYDAPNLYSDEVHTLSKDKNAAFEFCEAEYFMAYKDGKLVGRIAGIINKRANEKWERKSVRFGWVDFIDDIEVSRALFQAVEDWGRQKGMTEIVGPLGFTDMDPEGMLIEGFEELGTMATIYNYPYYPQHIEQLGGWEKDNDYLEFKLIVPQGGVPEKYQKIAEMVMKRYNLHPMHPKRSQVFGEEQIGRKVLNVVNKSFGHLYGYSQMTEAQIDEYLKMYFPMLDMNLICLIEDWNTPNHDIIGVGISITSMTRALQKCRRGRLWPFGWWHCIRALKFRKAECVDMMLVGILPEYQQKGANALLFYDLIPWYQKYGFKWGETNVEMETNNQVQSQWKYLDHQQHKRRRCSKKVIGDGC
;
A
#
# COMPACT_ATOMS: atom_id res chain seq x y z
N MET A 1 -38.39 -10.61 -1.59
CA MET A 1 -36.99 -10.20 -1.81
C MET A 1 -36.15 -11.28 -1.15
N SER A 2 -35.13 -11.81 -1.83
CA SER A 2 -34.22 -12.78 -1.23
C SER A 2 -33.36 -12.08 -0.17
N SER A 3 -33.31 -12.64 1.03
CA SER A 3 -32.50 -12.10 2.13
C SER A 3 -31.00 -12.33 1.85
N VAL A 4 -30.16 -11.35 2.20
CA VAL A 4 -28.71 -11.54 2.19
C VAL A 4 -28.31 -12.33 3.44
N GLU A 5 -27.60 -13.43 3.25
CA GLU A 5 -27.05 -14.26 4.32
C GLU A 5 -25.56 -13.96 4.51
N ILE A 6 -25.15 -13.66 5.74
CA ILE A 6 -23.73 -13.47 6.09
C ILE A 6 -23.15 -14.75 6.68
N ARG A 7 -22.02 -15.20 6.14
CA ARG A 7 -21.27 -16.37 6.64
C ARG A 7 -19.83 -15.96 6.97
N LYS A 8 -19.33 -16.47 8.08
CA LYS A 8 -17.93 -16.29 8.49
C LYS A 8 -17.01 -17.25 7.71
N VAL A 9 -15.78 -16.81 7.51
CA VAL A 9 -14.69 -17.66 7.01
C VAL A 9 -14.14 -18.47 8.20
N THR A 10 -14.24 -19.80 8.13
CA THR A 10 -13.88 -20.67 9.25
C THR A 10 -12.76 -21.67 8.92
N ASP A 11 -12.49 -21.87 7.63
CA ASP A 11 -11.55 -22.86 7.15
C ASP A 11 -10.82 -22.40 5.87
N LYS A 12 -9.84 -23.19 5.41
CA LYS A 12 -9.06 -22.92 4.21
C LYS A 12 -9.91 -22.84 2.94
N LYS A 13 -11.01 -23.57 2.87
CA LYS A 13 -11.89 -23.58 1.69
C LYS A 13 -12.68 -22.28 1.60
N SER A 14 -13.27 -21.85 2.72
CA SER A 14 -13.98 -20.58 2.79
C SER A 14 -13.03 -19.39 2.64
N LEU A 15 -11.78 -19.47 3.16
CA LEU A 15 -10.75 -18.45 2.90
C LEU A 15 -10.39 -18.36 1.40
N ALA A 16 -10.26 -19.50 0.73
CA ALA A 16 -10.02 -19.49 -0.71
C ALA A 16 -11.18 -18.87 -1.49
N ALA A 17 -12.44 -19.14 -1.10
CA ALA A 17 -13.62 -18.51 -1.72
C ALA A 17 -13.65 -16.99 -1.46
N PHE A 18 -13.29 -16.56 -0.26
CA PHE A 18 -13.17 -15.15 0.11
C PHE A 18 -12.13 -14.44 -0.78
N ILE A 19 -10.97 -15.02 -0.97
CA ILE A 19 -9.90 -14.47 -1.83
C ILE A 19 -10.32 -14.49 -3.30
N ASP A 20 -10.84 -15.62 -3.79
CA ASP A 20 -11.21 -15.80 -5.20
C ASP A 20 -12.32 -14.84 -5.65
N PHE A 21 -13.20 -14.36 -4.74
CA PHE A 21 -14.29 -13.45 -5.06
C PHE A 21 -13.80 -12.14 -5.71
N HIS A 22 -12.70 -11.55 -5.23
CA HIS A 22 -12.12 -10.35 -5.83
C HIS A 22 -11.76 -10.58 -7.30
N TYR A 23 -11.03 -11.66 -7.59
CA TYR A 23 -10.61 -11.96 -8.95
C TYR A 23 -11.79 -12.26 -9.90
N ASP A 24 -12.88 -12.79 -9.37
CA ASP A 24 -14.08 -13.05 -10.16
C ASP A 24 -14.87 -11.77 -10.41
N LEU A 25 -14.98 -10.89 -9.43
CA LEU A 25 -15.69 -9.61 -9.53
C LEU A 25 -15.02 -8.66 -10.52
N TYR A 26 -13.68 -8.56 -10.48
CA TYR A 26 -12.91 -7.66 -11.37
C TYR A 26 -12.38 -8.35 -12.63
N LYS A 27 -12.87 -9.55 -12.94
CA LYS A 27 -12.44 -10.29 -14.12
C LYS A 27 -12.61 -9.48 -15.40
N GLY A 28 -11.49 -9.20 -16.08
CA GLY A 28 -11.47 -8.42 -17.32
C GLY A 28 -11.48 -6.91 -17.14
N SER A 29 -11.44 -6.41 -15.90
CA SER A 29 -11.23 -4.98 -15.66
C SER A 29 -9.86 -4.55 -16.23
N PRO A 30 -9.81 -3.45 -17.02
CA PRO A 30 -8.54 -2.92 -17.50
C PRO A 30 -7.79 -2.11 -16.44
N TYR A 31 -8.42 -1.80 -15.31
CA TYR A 31 -7.95 -0.87 -14.29
C TYR A 31 -7.49 -1.56 -13.01
N ASP A 32 -8.06 -2.71 -12.66
CA ASP A 32 -7.67 -3.47 -11.48
C ASP A 32 -6.24 -4.03 -11.58
N ALA A 33 -5.50 -3.93 -10.48
CA ALA A 33 -4.18 -4.51 -10.31
C ALA A 33 -4.26 -5.67 -9.30
N PRO A 34 -4.59 -6.90 -9.76
CA PRO A 34 -4.82 -8.00 -8.83
C PRO A 34 -3.54 -8.38 -8.09
N ASN A 35 -3.64 -8.62 -6.79
CA ASN A 35 -2.54 -9.11 -5.98
C ASN A 35 -2.14 -10.54 -6.36
N LEU A 36 -0.95 -10.96 -5.95
CA LEU A 36 -0.58 -12.38 -6.02
C LEU A 36 -1.43 -13.19 -5.03
N TYR A 37 -2.01 -14.28 -5.50
CA TYR A 37 -2.83 -15.16 -4.66
C TYR A 37 -2.09 -15.69 -3.44
N SER A 38 -0.79 -15.98 -3.58
CA SER A 38 0.06 -16.42 -2.47
C SER A 38 0.15 -15.37 -1.37
N ASP A 39 0.22 -14.10 -1.74
CA ASP A 39 0.37 -12.97 -0.82
C ASP A 39 -0.95 -12.72 -0.09
N GLU A 40 -2.10 -12.78 -0.80
CA GLU A 40 -3.43 -12.74 -0.19
C GLU A 40 -3.63 -13.86 0.84
N VAL A 41 -3.26 -15.12 0.48
CA VAL A 41 -3.32 -16.24 1.42
C VAL A 41 -2.41 -16.02 2.61
N HIS A 42 -1.21 -15.46 2.41
CA HIS A 42 -0.27 -15.18 3.48
C HIS A 42 -0.83 -14.13 4.43
N THR A 43 -1.23 -12.98 3.90
CA THR A 43 -1.73 -11.83 4.65
C THR A 43 -2.98 -12.16 5.47
N LEU A 44 -3.90 -12.96 4.91
CA LEU A 44 -5.16 -13.32 5.56
C LEU A 44 -5.08 -14.55 6.47
N SER A 45 -3.94 -15.26 6.50
CA SER A 45 -3.76 -16.45 7.34
C SER A 45 -3.20 -16.10 8.72
N LYS A 46 -3.93 -16.48 9.78
CA LYS A 46 -3.55 -16.23 11.18
C LYS A 46 -2.22 -16.86 11.59
N ASP A 47 -1.87 -17.97 10.96
CA ASP A 47 -0.64 -18.73 11.24
C ASP A 47 0.57 -18.25 10.42
N LYS A 48 0.41 -17.27 9.55
CA LYS A 48 1.47 -16.79 8.64
C LYS A 48 1.81 -15.32 8.80
N ASN A 49 0.80 -14.46 8.91
CA ASN A 49 0.99 -13.01 8.99
C ASN A 49 1.38 -12.59 10.40
N ALA A 50 2.57 -12.02 10.55
CA ALA A 50 3.09 -11.54 11.83
C ALA A 50 2.24 -10.43 12.47
N ALA A 51 1.39 -9.73 11.71
CA ALA A 51 0.48 -8.73 12.26
C ALA A 51 -0.52 -9.33 13.27
N PHE A 52 -0.80 -10.63 13.22
CA PHE A 52 -1.67 -11.29 14.20
C PHE A 52 -1.07 -11.36 15.62
N GLU A 53 0.20 -10.98 15.82
CA GLU A 53 0.76 -10.77 17.16
C GLU A 53 0.01 -9.66 17.94
N PHE A 54 -0.54 -8.67 17.22
CA PHE A 54 -1.24 -7.52 17.82
C PHE A 54 -2.58 -7.17 17.13
N CYS A 55 -2.95 -7.89 16.08
CA CYS A 55 -4.23 -7.72 15.41
C CYS A 55 -5.17 -8.89 15.68
N GLU A 56 -6.46 -8.59 15.70
CA GLU A 56 -7.54 -9.58 15.57
C GLU A 56 -8.29 -9.35 14.27
N ALA A 57 -8.72 -10.39 13.60
CA ALA A 57 -9.52 -10.26 12.39
C ALA A 57 -10.59 -11.32 12.28
N GLU A 58 -11.73 -10.94 11.66
CA GLU A 58 -12.82 -11.81 11.27
C GLU A 58 -13.21 -11.48 9.82
N TYR A 59 -13.51 -12.51 9.03
CA TYR A 59 -13.84 -12.36 7.61
C TYR A 59 -15.26 -12.79 7.35
N PHE A 60 -16.00 -11.99 6.59
CA PHE A 60 -17.40 -12.19 6.30
C PHE A 60 -17.66 -12.28 4.80
N MET A 61 -18.52 -13.18 4.40
CA MET A 61 -18.99 -13.36 3.03
C MET A 61 -20.50 -13.19 2.97
N ALA A 62 -20.98 -12.42 2.01
CA ALA A 62 -22.41 -12.24 1.75
C ALA A 62 -22.88 -13.18 0.65
N TYR A 63 -23.98 -13.88 0.90
CA TYR A 63 -24.64 -14.77 -0.06
C TYR A 63 -26.06 -14.28 -0.36
N LYS A 64 -26.44 -14.32 -1.62
CA LYS A 64 -27.81 -14.05 -2.10
C LYS A 64 -28.21 -15.15 -3.08
N ASP A 65 -29.33 -15.82 -2.84
CA ASP A 65 -29.78 -16.97 -3.63
C ASP A 65 -28.70 -18.07 -3.78
N GLY A 66 -27.95 -18.32 -2.69
CA GLY A 66 -26.88 -19.31 -2.63
C GLY A 66 -25.59 -18.93 -3.37
N LYS A 67 -25.53 -17.75 -4.00
CA LYS A 67 -24.32 -17.25 -4.68
C LYS A 67 -23.56 -16.30 -3.78
N LEU A 68 -22.23 -16.39 -3.78
CA LEU A 68 -21.34 -15.42 -3.13
C LEU A 68 -21.42 -14.10 -3.91
N VAL A 69 -21.78 -13.02 -3.21
CA VAL A 69 -22.05 -11.69 -3.81
C VAL A 69 -21.26 -10.56 -3.15
N GLY A 70 -20.51 -10.85 -2.08
CA GLY A 70 -19.65 -9.88 -1.44
C GLY A 70 -18.78 -10.46 -0.34
N ARG A 71 -17.73 -9.73 0.01
CA ARG A 71 -16.80 -10.06 1.09
C ARG A 71 -16.39 -8.80 1.85
N ILE A 72 -16.00 -8.93 3.10
CA ILE A 72 -15.41 -7.88 3.93
C ILE A 72 -14.58 -8.49 5.06
N ALA A 73 -13.47 -7.86 5.41
CA ALA A 73 -12.71 -8.17 6.61
C ALA A 73 -12.98 -7.11 7.68
N GLY A 74 -13.23 -7.56 8.92
CA GLY A 74 -13.14 -6.74 10.12
C GLY A 74 -11.78 -6.97 10.77
N ILE A 75 -11.07 -5.90 11.15
CA ILE A 75 -9.72 -5.97 11.71
C ILE A 75 -9.62 -5.01 12.90
N ILE A 76 -9.04 -5.46 14.01
CA ILE A 76 -8.73 -4.65 15.17
C ILE A 76 -7.22 -4.64 15.34
N ASN A 77 -6.59 -3.50 15.05
CA ASN A 77 -5.17 -3.28 15.33
C ASN A 77 -5.02 -2.64 16.71
N LYS A 78 -4.67 -3.45 17.72
CA LYS A 78 -4.55 -3.00 19.12
C LYS A 78 -3.48 -1.93 19.31
N ARG A 79 -2.35 -2.02 18.60
CA ARG A 79 -1.24 -1.05 18.68
C ARG A 79 -1.64 0.31 18.11
N ALA A 80 -2.33 0.32 16.97
CA ALA A 80 -2.84 1.56 16.39
C ALA A 80 -3.91 2.18 17.31
N ASN A 81 -4.85 1.38 17.81
CA ASN A 81 -5.88 1.86 18.74
C ASN A 81 -5.28 2.46 20.00
N GLU A 82 -4.26 1.82 20.60
CA GLU A 82 -3.56 2.34 21.77
C GLU A 82 -2.81 3.65 21.46
N LYS A 83 -2.01 3.65 20.38
CA LYS A 83 -1.20 4.81 19.98
C LYS A 83 -2.03 6.06 19.66
N TRP A 84 -3.17 5.85 18.99
CA TRP A 84 -4.04 6.93 18.54
C TRP A 84 -5.25 7.16 19.45
N GLU A 85 -5.28 6.50 20.63
CA GLU A 85 -6.34 6.61 21.63
C GLU A 85 -7.75 6.40 21.04
N ARG A 86 -7.87 5.41 20.12
CA ARG A 86 -9.12 5.07 19.44
C ARG A 86 -9.64 3.70 19.89
N LYS A 87 -10.94 3.49 19.73
CA LYS A 87 -11.61 2.18 19.84
C LYS A 87 -12.23 1.82 18.49
N SER A 88 -11.37 1.60 17.50
CA SER A 88 -11.77 1.40 16.12
C SER A 88 -11.71 -0.06 15.71
N VAL A 89 -12.74 -0.53 15.00
CA VAL A 89 -12.64 -1.67 14.10
C VAL A 89 -12.39 -1.16 12.68
N ARG A 90 -11.33 -1.63 12.04
CA ARG A 90 -11.06 -1.37 10.63
C ARG A 90 -11.91 -2.29 9.76
N PHE A 91 -12.35 -1.81 8.59
CA PHE A 91 -12.81 -2.68 7.52
C PHE A 91 -11.83 -2.66 6.37
N GLY A 92 -11.59 -3.82 5.74
CA GLY A 92 -10.73 -3.97 4.57
C GLY A 92 -11.19 -5.14 3.72
N TRP A 93 -10.48 -5.46 2.64
CA TRP A 93 -10.87 -6.51 1.69
C TRP A 93 -12.37 -6.49 1.36
N VAL A 94 -12.92 -5.27 1.21
CA VAL A 94 -14.34 -5.05 0.95
C VAL A 94 -14.61 -5.07 -0.54
N ASP A 95 -15.36 -6.06 -0.99
CA ASP A 95 -15.82 -6.20 -2.36
C ASP A 95 -17.28 -6.68 -2.37
N PHE A 96 -18.10 -6.10 -3.25
CA PHE A 96 -19.51 -6.47 -3.37
C PHE A 96 -20.07 -6.10 -4.75
N ILE A 97 -21.13 -6.81 -5.15
CA ILE A 97 -21.88 -6.44 -6.36
C ILE A 97 -22.68 -5.14 -6.10
N ASP A 98 -23.12 -4.47 -7.15
CA ASP A 98 -23.95 -3.26 -7.07
C ASP A 98 -25.36 -3.59 -6.55
N ASP A 99 -25.45 -3.84 -5.24
CA ASP A 99 -26.67 -4.13 -4.49
C ASP A 99 -26.52 -3.59 -3.06
N ILE A 100 -27.30 -2.55 -2.74
CA ILE A 100 -27.23 -1.84 -1.46
C ILE A 100 -27.51 -2.73 -0.25
N GLU A 101 -28.33 -3.76 -0.40
CA GLU A 101 -28.60 -4.70 0.70
C GLU A 101 -27.40 -5.59 1.00
N VAL A 102 -26.58 -5.90 -0.01
CA VAL A 102 -25.33 -6.65 0.16
C VAL A 102 -24.31 -5.82 0.92
N SER A 103 -24.04 -4.58 0.49
CA SER A 103 -23.09 -3.70 1.19
C SER A 103 -23.56 -3.40 2.61
N ARG A 104 -24.87 -3.14 2.83
CA ARG A 104 -25.47 -2.94 4.16
C ARG A 104 -25.18 -4.11 5.07
N ALA A 105 -25.45 -5.33 4.62
CA ALA A 105 -25.25 -6.54 5.42
C ALA A 105 -23.77 -6.78 5.76
N LEU A 106 -22.86 -6.51 4.83
CA LEU A 106 -21.43 -6.64 5.07
C LEU A 106 -20.92 -5.64 6.10
N PHE A 107 -21.22 -4.36 5.95
CA PHE A 107 -20.81 -3.35 6.93
C PHE A 107 -21.43 -3.61 8.30
N GLN A 108 -22.72 -4.00 8.35
CA GLN A 108 -23.37 -4.35 9.60
C GLN A 108 -22.69 -5.51 10.32
N ALA A 109 -22.22 -6.54 9.60
CA ALA A 109 -21.50 -7.66 10.18
C ALA A 109 -20.18 -7.23 10.85
N VAL A 110 -19.44 -6.29 10.27
CA VAL A 110 -18.21 -5.73 10.87
C VAL A 110 -18.55 -4.82 12.06
N GLU A 111 -19.60 -4.01 11.94
CA GLU A 111 -20.07 -3.16 13.05
C GLU A 111 -20.47 -4.00 14.27
N ASP A 112 -21.25 -5.07 14.06
CA ASP A 112 -21.70 -5.98 15.13
C ASP A 112 -20.53 -6.71 15.77
N TRP A 113 -19.57 -7.18 14.98
CA TRP A 113 -18.35 -7.79 15.51
C TRP A 113 -17.50 -6.76 16.28
N GLY A 114 -17.37 -5.54 15.77
CA GLY A 114 -16.68 -4.45 16.44
C GLY A 114 -17.30 -4.13 17.81
N ARG A 115 -18.64 -4.00 17.88
CA ARG A 115 -19.38 -3.78 19.15
C ARG A 115 -19.13 -4.92 20.14
N GLN A 116 -19.19 -6.19 19.70
CA GLN A 116 -18.88 -7.35 20.54
C GLN A 116 -17.46 -7.31 21.11
N LYS A 117 -16.53 -6.64 20.42
CA LYS A 117 -15.14 -6.44 20.85
C LYS A 117 -14.91 -5.12 21.62
N GLY A 118 -15.97 -4.35 21.90
CA GLY A 118 -15.90 -3.09 22.64
C GLY A 118 -15.38 -1.91 21.80
N MET A 119 -15.46 -2.01 20.47
CA MET A 119 -15.14 -0.91 19.57
C MET A 119 -16.33 0.04 19.44
N THR A 120 -16.05 1.35 19.34
CA THR A 120 -17.09 2.39 19.28
C THR A 120 -17.19 3.06 17.91
N GLU A 121 -16.25 2.75 17.01
CA GLU A 121 -16.27 3.26 15.64
C GLU A 121 -15.79 2.18 14.65
N ILE A 122 -16.22 2.29 13.39
CA ILE A 122 -15.71 1.56 12.25
C ILE A 122 -15.02 2.53 11.31
N VAL A 123 -13.86 2.15 10.75
CA VAL A 123 -13.03 3.00 9.87
C VAL A 123 -12.41 2.18 8.74
N GLY A 124 -12.28 2.76 7.55
CA GLY A 124 -11.58 2.12 6.43
C GLY A 124 -12.00 2.64 5.05
N PRO A 125 -11.59 1.93 3.98
CA PRO A 125 -10.85 0.65 3.99
C PRO A 125 -9.41 0.81 4.49
N LEU A 126 -9.01 -0.06 5.41
CA LEU A 126 -7.65 -0.17 5.97
C LEU A 126 -7.31 -1.63 6.20
N GLY A 127 -6.03 -2.00 6.05
CA GLY A 127 -5.54 -3.33 6.32
C GLY A 127 -5.11 -3.55 7.78
N PHE A 128 -4.33 -4.59 8.01
CA PHE A 128 -3.74 -4.90 9.31
C PHE A 128 -2.78 -3.80 9.75
N THR A 129 -1.96 -3.32 8.80
CA THR A 129 -0.97 -2.25 8.99
C THR A 129 -0.97 -1.32 7.78
N ASP A 130 -0.20 -0.25 7.87
CA ASP A 130 -0.04 0.74 6.79
C ASP A 130 0.82 0.23 5.62
N MET A 131 1.27 -1.02 5.69
CA MET A 131 1.89 -1.71 4.56
C MET A 131 0.86 -2.42 3.66
N ASP A 132 -0.38 -2.53 4.13
CA ASP A 132 -1.50 -3.03 3.35
C ASP A 132 -2.17 -1.88 2.57
N PRO A 133 -2.89 -2.18 1.47
CA PRO A 133 -3.59 -1.15 0.71
C PRO A 133 -4.63 -0.38 1.52
N GLU A 134 -4.69 0.94 1.31
CA GLU A 134 -5.53 1.87 2.05
C GLU A 134 -6.44 2.69 1.14
N GLY A 135 -7.62 3.02 1.66
CA GLY A 135 -8.55 3.96 1.05
C GLY A 135 -9.36 3.42 -0.13
N MET A 136 -10.65 3.73 -0.13
CA MET A 136 -11.58 3.48 -1.24
C MET A 136 -11.34 4.51 -2.34
N LEU A 137 -11.17 4.08 -3.58
CA LEU A 137 -11.06 4.97 -4.73
C LEU A 137 -12.35 5.80 -4.88
N ILE A 138 -12.21 7.13 -4.95
CA ILE A 138 -13.32 8.08 -5.11
C ILE A 138 -13.15 8.98 -6.36
N GLU A 139 -11.93 9.09 -6.90
CA GLU A 139 -11.62 9.77 -8.16
C GLU A 139 -10.57 8.96 -8.93
N GLY A 140 -10.60 8.97 -10.25
CA GLY A 140 -9.64 8.27 -11.11
C GLY A 140 -10.00 6.81 -11.38
N PHE A 141 -11.29 6.48 -11.48
CA PHE A 141 -11.77 5.12 -11.73
C PHE A 141 -11.32 4.53 -13.08
N GLU A 142 -10.93 5.37 -14.03
CA GLU A 142 -10.42 4.97 -15.35
C GLU A 142 -8.89 4.94 -15.42
N GLU A 143 -8.24 5.13 -14.29
CA GLU A 143 -6.78 5.04 -14.17
C GLU A 143 -6.34 3.63 -13.76
N LEU A 144 -5.18 3.22 -14.28
CA LEU A 144 -4.62 1.90 -13.95
C LEU A 144 -4.19 1.87 -12.47
N GLY A 145 -4.64 0.85 -11.74
CA GLY A 145 -4.19 0.59 -10.38
C GLY A 145 -2.73 0.13 -10.30
N THR A 146 -2.16 0.17 -9.12
CA THR A 146 -0.85 -0.40 -8.80
C THR A 146 -1.00 -1.60 -7.86
N MET A 147 0.05 -2.40 -7.72
CA MET A 147 0.03 -3.53 -6.78
C MET A 147 -0.05 -3.10 -5.30
N ALA A 148 0.17 -1.82 -5.01
CA ALA A 148 0.12 -1.27 -3.65
C ALA A 148 -1.24 -0.64 -3.31
N THR A 149 -2.20 -0.62 -4.24
CA THR A 149 -3.46 0.10 -4.08
C THR A 149 -4.66 -0.75 -4.44
N ILE A 150 -5.82 -0.44 -3.86
CA ILE A 150 -7.08 -1.12 -4.12
C ILE A 150 -7.75 -0.48 -5.35
N TYR A 151 -8.34 -1.29 -6.24
CA TYR A 151 -9.32 -0.83 -7.19
C TYR A 151 -10.73 -1.15 -6.67
N ASN A 152 -11.67 -0.25 -6.90
CA ASN A 152 -13.09 -0.47 -6.67
C ASN A 152 -13.94 0.26 -7.72
N TYR A 153 -15.13 -0.26 -7.98
CA TYR A 153 -16.08 0.37 -8.91
C TYR A 153 -16.65 1.69 -8.38
N PRO A 154 -17.13 2.60 -9.26
CA PRO A 154 -17.69 3.88 -8.85
C PRO A 154 -18.89 3.82 -7.90
N TYR A 155 -19.65 2.70 -7.90
CA TYR A 155 -20.80 2.55 -7.00
C TYR A 155 -20.42 2.35 -5.54
N TYR A 156 -19.17 2.00 -5.20
CA TYR A 156 -18.74 1.81 -3.81
C TYR A 156 -18.89 3.07 -2.94
N PRO A 157 -18.31 4.23 -3.30
CA PRO A 157 -18.52 5.44 -2.54
C PRO A 157 -19.99 5.90 -2.54
N GLN A 158 -20.76 5.62 -3.59
CA GLN A 158 -22.19 5.90 -3.64
C GLN A 158 -22.97 5.06 -2.61
N HIS A 159 -22.59 3.80 -2.40
CA HIS A 159 -23.16 2.96 -1.36
C HIS A 159 -22.82 3.49 0.05
N ILE A 160 -21.58 3.92 0.31
CA ILE A 160 -21.19 4.55 1.59
C ILE A 160 -22.09 5.76 1.87
N GLU A 161 -22.33 6.62 0.88
CA GLU A 161 -23.19 7.78 1.01
C GLU A 161 -24.66 7.38 1.28
N GLN A 162 -25.20 6.42 0.52
CA GLN A 162 -26.58 5.95 0.67
C GLN A 162 -26.82 5.22 2.02
N LEU A 163 -25.83 4.53 2.56
CA LEU A 163 -25.91 3.87 3.85
C LEU A 163 -26.00 4.87 5.01
N GLY A 164 -25.48 6.08 4.83
CA GLY A 164 -25.53 7.19 5.79
C GLY A 164 -24.72 6.98 7.06
N GLY A 165 -24.50 8.05 7.79
CA GLY A 165 -23.76 8.04 9.06
C GLY A 165 -22.24 7.93 8.89
N TRP A 166 -21.72 7.91 7.66
CA TRP A 166 -20.31 7.89 7.37
C TRP A 166 -19.77 9.30 7.20
N GLU A 167 -18.57 9.52 7.74
CA GLU A 167 -17.83 10.77 7.63
C GLU A 167 -16.45 10.49 7.02
N LYS A 168 -15.87 11.51 6.38
CA LYS A 168 -14.48 11.45 5.95
C LYS A 168 -13.57 11.33 7.18
N ASP A 169 -12.70 10.33 7.20
CA ASP A 169 -11.61 10.23 8.18
C ASP A 169 -10.32 10.80 7.60
N ASN A 170 -9.86 10.28 6.46
CA ASN A 170 -8.68 10.77 5.75
C ASN A 170 -8.80 10.53 4.24
N ASP A 171 -8.25 11.45 3.43
CA ASP A 171 -8.08 11.28 2.01
C ASP A 171 -6.60 11.05 1.67
N TYR A 172 -6.38 10.25 0.64
CA TYR A 172 -5.08 9.98 0.05
C TYR A 172 -5.08 10.39 -1.41
N LEU A 173 -3.95 10.92 -1.86
CA LEU A 173 -3.70 11.37 -3.23
C LEU A 173 -2.66 10.47 -3.88
N GLU A 174 -2.80 10.21 -5.18
CA GLU A 174 -1.80 9.55 -6.01
C GLU A 174 -1.45 10.44 -7.18
N PHE A 175 -0.14 10.53 -7.47
CA PHE A 175 0.39 11.39 -8.53
C PHE A 175 1.08 10.55 -9.61
N LYS A 176 0.86 10.98 -10.85
CA LYS A 176 1.61 10.55 -12.01
C LYS A 176 2.72 11.55 -12.27
N LEU A 177 3.97 11.10 -12.18
CA LEU A 177 5.16 11.94 -12.35
C LEU A 177 5.80 11.62 -13.70
N ILE A 178 5.91 12.58 -14.59
CA ILE A 178 6.55 12.36 -15.89
C ILE A 178 8.06 12.29 -15.70
N VAL A 179 8.69 11.20 -16.19
CA VAL A 179 10.15 11.05 -16.15
C VAL A 179 10.78 12.03 -17.14
N PRO A 180 11.60 12.97 -16.67
CA PRO A 180 12.24 13.96 -17.54
C PRO A 180 13.18 13.29 -18.54
N GLN A 181 13.00 13.53 -19.83
CA GLN A 181 13.86 12.91 -20.86
C GLN A 181 15.17 13.68 -21.10
N GLY A 182 15.24 14.94 -20.69
CA GLY A 182 16.41 15.80 -20.84
C GLY A 182 17.44 15.73 -19.70
N GLY A 183 17.34 14.73 -18.83
CA GLY A 183 18.19 14.59 -17.63
C GLY A 183 17.48 15.00 -16.35
N VAL A 184 18.22 14.99 -15.25
CA VAL A 184 17.70 15.44 -13.95
C VAL A 184 17.41 16.95 -14.02
N PRO A 185 16.25 17.44 -13.57
CA PRO A 185 15.97 18.87 -13.54
C PRO A 185 17.04 19.65 -12.78
N GLU A 186 17.49 20.78 -13.35
CA GLU A 186 18.58 21.59 -12.82
C GLU A 186 18.41 21.96 -11.33
N LYS A 187 17.17 22.16 -10.92
CA LYS A 187 16.86 22.48 -9.51
C LYS A 187 17.22 21.35 -8.57
N TYR A 188 16.90 20.08 -8.93
CA TYR A 188 17.31 18.93 -8.12
C TYR A 188 18.82 18.75 -8.13
N GLN A 189 19.51 18.97 -9.27
CA GLN A 189 20.96 18.88 -9.34
C GLN A 189 21.61 19.89 -8.36
N LYS A 190 21.23 21.17 -8.43
CA LYS A 190 21.76 22.20 -7.55
C LYS A 190 21.51 21.93 -6.06
N ILE A 191 20.31 21.43 -5.72
CA ILE A 191 19.98 21.09 -4.32
C ILE A 191 20.82 19.88 -3.90
N ALA A 192 20.92 18.84 -4.71
CA ALA A 192 21.67 17.62 -4.40
C ALA A 192 23.18 17.96 -4.19
N GLU A 193 23.79 18.73 -5.08
CA GLU A 193 25.19 19.19 -4.95
C GLU A 193 25.40 20.01 -3.66
N MET A 194 24.46 20.89 -3.35
CA MET A 194 24.50 21.68 -2.12
C MET A 194 24.40 20.78 -0.88
N VAL A 195 23.49 19.79 -0.89
CA VAL A 195 23.29 18.86 0.22
C VAL A 195 24.53 17.99 0.44
N MET A 196 25.10 17.43 -0.63
CA MET A 196 26.34 16.65 -0.56
C MET A 196 27.50 17.51 0.00
N LYS A 197 27.67 18.74 -0.51
CA LYS A 197 28.76 19.62 -0.09
C LYS A 197 28.61 20.16 1.33
N ARG A 198 27.39 20.55 1.73
CA ARG A 198 27.14 21.24 2.99
C ARG A 198 26.91 20.29 4.16
N TYR A 199 26.21 19.18 3.90
CA TYR A 199 25.78 18.25 4.95
C TYR A 199 26.50 16.90 4.88
N ASN A 200 27.34 16.67 3.87
CA ASN A 200 28.08 15.43 3.63
C ASN A 200 27.16 14.20 3.57
N LEU A 201 25.95 14.38 2.94
CA LEU A 201 24.99 13.32 2.70
C LEU A 201 25.14 12.80 1.28
N HIS A 202 25.20 11.49 1.10
CA HIS A 202 25.51 10.89 -0.19
C HIS A 202 24.49 9.81 -0.58
N PRO A 203 24.03 9.77 -1.86
CA PRO A 203 23.21 8.67 -2.33
C PRO A 203 24.05 7.41 -2.56
N MET A 204 23.48 6.24 -2.29
CA MET A 204 24.09 4.94 -2.55
C MET A 204 23.08 3.90 -2.98
N HIS A 205 23.51 2.91 -3.76
CA HIS A 205 22.73 1.73 -4.11
C HIS A 205 23.23 0.50 -3.33
N PRO A 206 22.35 -0.21 -2.60
CA PRO A 206 22.77 -1.39 -1.86
C PRO A 206 23.09 -2.55 -2.81
N LYS A 207 24.08 -3.36 -2.46
CA LYS A 207 24.31 -4.65 -3.12
C LYS A 207 23.36 -5.70 -2.54
N ARG A 208 22.93 -6.67 -3.36
CA ARG A 208 22.07 -7.76 -2.88
C ARG A 208 22.65 -8.51 -1.68
N SER A 209 23.97 -8.72 -1.64
CA SER A 209 24.65 -9.38 -0.53
C SER A 209 24.57 -8.61 0.79
N GLN A 210 24.49 -7.29 0.75
CA GLN A 210 24.43 -6.44 1.95
C GLN A 210 23.06 -6.43 2.62
N VAL A 211 21.99 -6.80 1.90
CA VAL A 211 20.62 -6.71 2.43
C VAL A 211 20.40 -7.69 3.57
N PHE A 212 20.87 -8.96 3.43
CA PHE A 212 20.79 -10.00 4.45
C PHE A 212 22.15 -10.36 5.06
N GLY A 213 23.26 -9.76 4.58
CA GLY A 213 24.60 -10.00 5.08
C GLY A 213 24.86 -9.36 6.45
N GLU A 214 26.13 -9.32 6.86
CA GLU A 214 26.55 -8.75 8.16
C GLU A 214 26.11 -7.30 8.35
N GLU A 215 26.06 -6.53 7.26
CA GLU A 215 25.63 -5.12 7.27
C GLU A 215 24.13 -4.95 7.56
N GLN A 216 23.30 -5.96 7.30
CA GLN A 216 21.85 -5.99 7.50
C GLN A 216 21.12 -4.74 6.94
N ILE A 217 21.53 -4.28 5.75
CA ILE A 217 21.02 -3.04 5.16
C ILE A 217 19.48 -3.08 5.02
N GLY A 218 18.89 -4.21 4.65
CA GLY A 218 17.44 -4.34 4.56
C GLY A 218 16.72 -3.99 5.87
N ARG A 219 17.24 -4.46 7.01
CA ARG A 219 16.71 -4.15 8.33
C ARG A 219 16.90 -2.67 8.70
N LYS A 220 18.08 -2.12 8.41
CA LYS A 220 18.34 -0.67 8.62
C LYS A 220 17.37 0.19 7.81
N VAL A 221 17.10 -0.17 6.56
CA VAL A 221 16.14 0.53 5.68
C VAL A 221 14.73 0.52 6.26
N LEU A 222 14.20 -0.64 6.68
CA LEU A 222 12.87 -0.72 7.27
C LEU A 222 12.78 0.00 8.63
N ASN A 223 13.89 0.07 9.38
CA ASN A 223 13.97 0.89 10.59
C ASN A 223 13.95 2.40 10.27
N VAL A 224 14.55 2.85 9.16
CA VAL A 224 14.39 4.24 8.68
C VAL A 224 12.93 4.51 8.34
N VAL A 225 12.25 3.59 7.66
CA VAL A 225 10.81 3.70 7.37
C VAL A 225 10.00 3.81 8.66
N ASN A 226 10.23 2.92 9.64
CA ASN A 226 9.55 2.97 10.94
C ASN A 226 9.68 4.34 11.64
N LYS A 227 10.87 4.93 11.62
CA LYS A 227 11.12 6.24 12.22
C LYS A 227 10.52 7.38 11.41
N SER A 228 10.63 7.30 10.08
CA SER A 228 10.13 8.35 9.17
C SER A 228 8.61 8.43 9.16
N PHE A 229 7.91 7.28 9.25
CA PHE A 229 6.45 7.20 9.19
C PHE A 229 5.79 7.22 10.58
N GLY A 230 6.58 7.12 11.65
CA GLY A 230 6.07 7.02 13.01
C GLY A 230 5.12 8.12 13.46
N HIS A 231 5.11 9.28 12.82
CA HIS A 231 4.22 10.40 13.08
C HIS A 231 2.97 10.44 12.18
N LEU A 232 2.91 9.58 11.14
CA LEU A 232 1.76 9.57 10.22
C LEU A 232 0.56 8.94 10.89
N TYR A 233 -0.61 9.51 10.62
CA TYR A 233 -1.89 9.04 11.13
C TYR A 233 -2.16 7.58 10.76
N GLY A 234 -2.61 6.80 11.73
CA GLY A 234 -2.90 5.37 11.53
C GLY A 234 -1.68 4.46 11.61
N TYR A 235 -0.46 5.02 11.45
CA TYR A 235 0.76 4.22 11.40
C TYR A 235 1.06 3.49 12.72
N SER A 236 1.29 2.20 12.62
CA SER A 236 1.85 1.35 13.68
C SER A 236 3.23 0.83 13.28
N GLN A 237 4.22 0.99 14.15
CA GLN A 237 5.59 0.55 13.84
C GLN A 237 5.64 -0.95 13.57
N MET A 238 6.37 -1.36 12.53
CA MET A 238 6.66 -2.75 12.23
C MET A 238 7.42 -3.42 13.36
N THR A 239 7.03 -4.64 13.71
CA THR A 239 7.80 -5.51 14.62
C THR A 239 9.01 -6.11 13.89
N GLU A 240 9.97 -6.67 14.63
CA GLU A 240 11.10 -7.38 14.05
C GLU A 240 10.65 -8.58 13.19
N ALA A 241 9.59 -9.27 13.62
CA ALA A 241 8.99 -10.37 12.86
C ALA A 241 8.41 -9.88 11.51
N GLN A 242 7.72 -8.74 11.51
CA GLN A 242 7.22 -8.12 10.28
C GLN A 242 8.34 -7.65 9.36
N ILE A 243 9.42 -7.08 9.91
CA ILE A 243 10.60 -6.67 9.13
C ILE A 243 11.19 -7.89 8.41
N ASP A 244 11.37 -9.01 9.12
CA ASP A 244 11.87 -10.26 8.51
C ASP A 244 10.93 -10.83 7.45
N GLU A 245 9.63 -10.75 7.68
CA GLU A 245 8.60 -11.19 6.75
C GLU A 245 8.62 -10.36 5.46
N TYR A 246 8.59 -9.02 5.56
CA TYR A 246 8.61 -8.13 4.41
C TYR A 246 9.90 -8.23 3.60
N LEU A 247 11.03 -8.36 4.26
CA LEU A 247 12.30 -8.59 3.56
C LEU A 247 12.28 -9.88 2.75
N LYS A 248 11.76 -10.98 3.30
CA LYS A 248 11.66 -12.26 2.59
C LYS A 248 10.66 -12.20 1.43
N MET A 249 9.54 -11.51 1.61
CA MET A 249 8.46 -11.44 0.64
C MET A 249 8.81 -10.53 -0.55
N TYR A 250 9.28 -9.32 -0.29
CA TYR A 250 9.43 -8.29 -1.32
C TYR A 250 10.84 -8.21 -1.93
N PHE A 251 11.89 -8.55 -1.17
CA PHE A 251 13.27 -8.44 -1.65
C PHE A 251 13.54 -9.15 -2.99
N PRO A 252 12.99 -10.37 -3.28
CA PRO A 252 13.23 -11.04 -4.55
C PRO A 252 12.78 -10.23 -5.77
N MET A 253 11.80 -9.35 -5.62
CA MET A 253 11.24 -8.51 -6.69
C MET A 253 12.02 -7.22 -6.92
N LEU A 254 12.88 -6.81 -5.98
CA LEU A 254 13.57 -5.53 -6.04
C LEU A 254 14.75 -5.53 -7.02
N ASP A 255 14.86 -4.47 -7.81
CA ASP A 255 16.07 -4.11 -8.57
C ASP A 255 16.88 -3.09 -7.75
N MET A 256 18.11 -3.44 -7.41
CA MET A 256 18.95 -2.58 -6.56
C MET A 256 19.22 -1.21 -7.18
N ASN A 257 19.18 -1.08 -8.49
CA ASN A 257 19.32 0.20 -9.18
C ASN A 257 18.07 1.11 -9.06
N LEU A 258 16.94 0.56 -8.62
CA LEU A 258 15.71 1.30 -8.34
C LEU A 258 15.53 1.60 -6.84
N ILE A 259 16.59 1.37 -6.06
CA ILE A 259 16.66 1.68 -4.62
C ILE A 259 17.78 2.68 -4.41
N CYS A 260 17.45 3.86 -3.93
CA CYS A 260 18.40 4.85 -3.47
C CYS A 260 18.34 4.96 -1.96
N LEU A 261 19.48 4.80 -1.30
CA LEU A 261 19.66 5.07 0.12
C LEU A 261 20.46 6.36 0.26
N ILE A 262 20.24 7.11 1.32
CA ILE A 262 21.03 8.29 1.64
C ILE A 262 21.83 8.00 2.90
N GLU A 263 23.14 8.11 2.81
CA GLU A 263 24.09 7.94 3.90
C GLU A 263 24.53 9.29 4.47
N ASP A 264 24.71 9.36 5.78
CA ASP A 264 25.40 10.46 6.46
C ASP A 264 26.89 10.09 6.68
N TRP A 265 27.75 10.65 5.87
CA TRP A 265 29.20 10.40 5.94
C TRP A 265 29.89 11.13 7.10
N ASN A 266 29.17 11.92 7.89
CA ASN A 266 29.69 12.45 9.15
C ASN A 266 29.65 11.41 10.28
N THR A 267 28.88 10.34 10.13
CA THR A 267 28.85 9.23 11.11
C THR A 267 29.91 8.18 10.78
N PRO A 268 30.51 7.53 11.79
CA PRO A 268 31.59 6.54 11.56
C PRO A 268 31.16 5.34 10.71
N ASN A 269 29.88 5.01 10.72
CA ASN A 269 29.30 3.84 10.03
C ASN A 269 28.53 4.22 8.75
N HIS A 270 28.59 5.48 8.32
CA HIS A 270 27.77 6.00 7.23
C HIS A 270 26.30 5.61 7.41
N ASP A 271 25.69 6.10 8.49
CA ASP A 271 24.34 5.71 8.85
C ASP A 271 23.33 6.08 7.75
N ILE A 272 22.40 5.15 7.48
CA ILE A 272 21.33 5.37 6.50
C ILE A 272 20.28 6.29 7.13
N ILE A 273 20.07 7.45 6.50
CA ILE A 273 19.15 8.49 6.98
C ILE A 273 17.95 8.69 6.06
N GLY A 274 17.99 8.12 4.88
CA GLY A 274 16.91 8.22 3.91
C GLY A 274 16.84 7.04 2.96
N VAL A 275 15.67 6.81 2.40
CA VAL A 275 15.38 5.70 1.49
C VAL A 275 14.37 6.11 0.43
N GLY A 276 14.62 5.70 -0.81
CA GLY A 276 13.65 5.69 -1.90
C GLY A 276 13.64 4.31 -2.55
N ILE A 277 12.51 3.63 -2.53
CA ILE A 277 12.31 2.31 -3.13
C ILE A 277 11.29 2.42 -4.23
N SER A 278 11.69 2.00 -5.43
CA SER A 278 10.82 1.90 -6.59
C SER A 278 10.89 0.50 -7.19
N ILE A 279 9.85 0.12 -7.92
CA ILE A 279 9.79 -1.16 -8.62
C ILE A 279 9.24 -0.94 -10.03
N THR A 280 9.73 -1.69 -11.00
CA THR A 280 9.07 -1.74 -12.31
C THR A 280 7.62 -2.16 -12.14
N SER A 281 6.67 -1.39 -12.68
CA SER A 281 5.25 -1.69 -12.51
C SER A 281 4.89 -3.09 -12.98
N MET A 282 4.25 -3.84 -12.10
CA MET A 282 3.85 -5.22 -12.35
C MET A 282 2.39 -5.36 -12.76
N THR A 283 1.60 -4.30 -12.70
CA THR A 283 0.14 -4.36 -12.88
C THR A 283 -0.26 -5.10 -14.16
N ARG A 284 0.34 -4.76 -15.31
CA ARG A 284 0.04 -5.43 -16.59
C ARG A 284 0.47 -6.90 -16.64
N ALA A 285 1.45 -7.28 -15.84
CA ALA A 285 1.87 -8.68 -15.69
C ALA A 285 0.89 -9.45 -14.78
N LEU A 286 0.49 -8.85 -13.67
CA LEU A 286 -0.46 -9.42 -12.70
C LEU A 286 -1.85 -9.62 -13.33
N GLN A 287 -2.33 -8.69 -14.17
CA GLN A 287 -3.56 -8.84 -14.92
C GLN A 287 -3.59 -10.08 -15.84
N LYS A 288 -2.41 -10.58 -16.26
CA LYS A 288 -2.27 -11.81 -17.05
C LYS A 288 -2.17 -13.08 -16.20
N CYS A 289 -2.02 -12.92 -14.88
CA CYS A 289 -2.01 -14.05 -13.95
C CYS A 289 -3.44 -14.50 -13.67
N ARG A 290 -3.75 -15.79 -13.95
CA ARG A 290 -5.10 -16.30 -13.67
C ARG A 290 -5.39 -16.27 -12.17
N ARG A 291 -6.32 -15.39 -11.73
CA ARG A 291 -6.65 -15.17 -10.32
C ARG A 291 -5.39 -14.98 -9.47
N GLY A 292 -4.48 -14.10 -9.90
CA GLY A 292 -3.25 -13.82 -9.18
C GLY A 292 -2.25 -14.98 -9.01
N ARG A 293 -2.46 -16.14 -9.67
CA ARG A 293 -1.59 -17.31 -9.50
C ARG A 293 -0.43 -17.31 -10.48
N LEU A 294 0.78 -17.56 -9.94
CA LEU A 294 1.99 -17.62 -10.75
C LEU A 294 2.05 -18.88 -11.63
N TRP A 295 1.46 -20.00 -11.19
CA TRP A 295 1.46 -21.24 -11.94
C TRP A 295 0.16 -21.43 -12.73
N PRO A 296 0.17 -21.93 -14.01
CA PRO A 296 1.36 -22.46 -14.72
C PRO A 296 2.19 -21.42 -15.49
N PHE A 297 1.64 -20.24 -15.89
CA PHE A 297 2.35 -19.30 -16.78
C PHE A 297 2.46 -17.88 -16.21
N GLY A 298 1.83 -17.58 -15.08
CA GLY A 298 1.86 -16.25 -14.45
C GLY A 298 3.28 -15.79 -14.10
N TRP A 299 4.13 -16.69 -13.60
CA TRP A 299 5.53 -16.41 -13.28
C TRP A 299 6.32 -15.82 -14.46
N TRP A 300 6.03 -16.29 -15.70
CA TRP A 300 6.70 -15.77 -16.90
C TRP A 300 6.35 -14.30 -17.16
N HIS A 301 5.08 -13.92 -16.99
CA HIS A 301 4.66 -12.53 -17.14
C HIS A 301 5.34 -11.63 -16.12
N CYS A 302 5.45 -12.08 -14.87
CA CYS A 302 6.13 -11.36 -13.79
C CYS A 302 7.64 -11.22 -14.05
N ILE A 303 8.34 -12.31 -14.41
CA ILE A 303 9.76 -12.27 -14.76
C ILE A 303 9.99 -11.33 -15.95
N ARG A 304 9.12 -11.39 -16.97
CA ARG A 304 9.23 -10.52 -18.14
C ARG A 304 9.10 -9.04 -17.77
N ALA A 305 8.19 -8.68 -16.87
CA ALA A 305 8.08 -7.32 -16.37
C ALA A 305 9.32 -6.89 -15.60
N LEU A 306 9.76 -7.67 -14.62
CA LEU A 306 10.85 -7.32 -13.72
C LEU A 306 12.23 -7.36 -14.38
N LYS A 307 12.56 -8.42 -15.13
CA LYS A 307 13.91 -8.61 -15.69
C LYS A 307 14.08 -7.99 -17.07
N PHE A 308 13.06 -8.08 -17.93
CA PHE A 308 13.12 -7.51 -19.26
C PHE A 308 12.52 -6.10 -19.34
N ARG A 309 12.04 -5.57 -18.22
CA ARG A 309 11.59 -4.18 -18.03
C ARG A 309 10.64 -3.71 -19.13
N LYS A 310 9.63 -4.54 -19.42
CA LYS A 310 8.61 -4.25 -20.44
C LYS A 310 7.45 -3.42 -19.91
N ALA A 311 7.73 -2.49 -18.99
CA ALA A 311 6.76 -1.54 -18.44
C ALA A 311 7.24 -0.12 -18.77
N GLU A 312 6.29 0.76 -19.03
CA GLU A 312 6.54 2.19 -19.23
C GLU A 312 6.45 2.98 -17.92
N CYS A 313 5.99 2.33 -16.86
CA CYS A 313 5.77 2.90 -15.54
C CYS A 313 6.69 2.28 -14.50
N VAL A 314 7.16 3.10 -13.57
CA VAL A 314 7.80 2.70 -12.33
C VAL A 314 6.89 3.03 -11.16
N ASP A 315 6.62 2.06 -10.28
CA ASP A 315 5.82 2.26 -9.07
C ASP A 315 6.77 2.72 -7.94
N MET A 316 6.51 3.91 -7.38
CA MET A 316 7.30 4.49 -6.29
C MET A 316 6.70 4.00 -4.96
N MET A 317 7.30 2.97 -4.39
CA MET A 317 6.71 2.23 -3.27
C MET A 317 6.87 2.93 -1.92
N LEU A 318 8.09 3.37 -1.60
CA LEU A 318 8.42 3.96 -0.30
C LEU A 318 9.41 5.11 -0.48
N VAL A 319 9.14 6.23 0.18
CA VAL A 319 10.07 7.35 0.34
C VAL A 319 10.07 7.76 1.79
N GLY A 320 11.21 7.68 2.45
CA GLY A 320 11.35 8.05 3.86
C GLY A 320 12.67 8.77 4.12
N ILE A 321 12.61 9.86 4.87
CA ILE A 321 13.79 10.60 5.38
C ILE A 321 13.59 10.77 6.87
N LEU A 322 14.61 10.48 7.67
CA LEU A 322 14.56 10.70 9.11
C LEU A 322 14.18 12.16 9.43
N PRO A 323 13.33 12.39 10.44
CA PRO A 323 12.76 13.72 10.73
C PRO A 323 13.81 14.83 10.84
N GLU A 324 14.95 14.56 11.44
CA GLU A 324 16.08 15.50 11.65
C GLU A 324 16.81 15.89 10.36
N TYR A 325 16.55 15.18 9.25
CA TYR A 325 17.14 15.45 7.94
C TYR A 325 16.15 16.02 6.89
N GLN A 326 14.85 15.99 7.18
CA GLN A 326 13.80 16.39 6.24
C GLN A 326 13.96 17.85 5.75
N GLN A 327 14.35 18.77 6.63
CA GLN A 327 14.52 20.18 6.29
C GLN A 327 15.84 20.52 5.56
N LYS A 328 16.74 19.53 5.44
CA LYS A 328 18.04 19.72 4.77
C LYS A 328 17.96 19.60 3.24
N GLY A 329 16.79 19.23 2.69
CA GLY A 329 16.62 18.99 1.26
C GLY A 329 17.15 17.64 0.78
N ALA A 330 17.35 16.69 1.70
CA ALA A 330 17.90 15.37 1.42
C ALA A 330 17.09 14.56 0.39
N ASN A 331 15.77 14.81 0.27
CA ASN A 331 14.92 14.21 -0.74
C ASN A 331 15.35 14.50 -2.19
N ALA A 332 16.03 15.61 -2.43
CA ALA A 332 16.56 15.92 -3.76
C ALA A 332 17.63 14.90 -4.22
N LEU A 333 18.34 14.28 -3.28
CA LEU A 333 19.31 13.22 -3.58
C LEU A 333 18.63 11.98 -4.17
N LEU A 334 17.42 11.63 -3.73
CA LEU A 334 16.66 10.51 -4.27
C LEU A 334 16.32 10.73 -5.76
N PHE A 335 15.84 11.93 -6.12
CA PHE A 335 15.52 12.25 -7.52
C PHE A 335 16.78 12.40 -8.38
N TYR A 336 17.83 13.02 -7.81
CA TYR A 336 19.11 13.16 -8.48
C TYR A 336 19.69 11.79 -8.89
N ASP A 337 19.54 10.80 -8.04
CA ASP A 337 20.10 9.48 -8.24
C ASP A 337 19.17 8.54 -9.05
N LEU A 338 17.85 8.53 -8.78
CA LEU A 338 16.91 7.58 -9.41
C LEU A 338 16.48 7.98 -10.82
N ILE A 339 16.33 9.29 -11.14
CA ILE A 339 15.88 9.73 -12.47
C ILE A 339 16.78 9.18 -13.60
N PRO A 340 18.12 9.19 -13.52
CA PRO A 340 18.96 8.57 -14.55
C PRO A 340 18.68 7.08 -14.78
N TRP A 341 18.34 6.34 -13.73
CA TRP A 341 17.97 4.93 -13.84
C TRP A 341 16.59 4.76 -14.48
N TYR A 342 15.63 5.62 -14.16
CA TYR A 342 14.31 5.62 -14.80
C TYR A 342 14.43 5.87 -16.30
N GLN A 343 15.27 6.83 -16.72
CA GLN A 343 15.58 7.12 -18.13
C GLN A 343 16.25 5.93 -18.81
N LYS A 344 17.29 5.37 -18.18
CA LYS A 344 18.03 4.21 -18.70
C LYS A 344 17.13 2.99 -18.90
N TYR A 345 16.11 2.84 -18.07
CA TYR A 345 15.14 1.72 -18.15
C TYR A 345 13.98 2.03 -19.09
N GLY A 346 13.89 3.25 -19.60
CA GLY A 346 12.88 3.67 -20.57
C GLY A 346 11.51 3.92 -19.95
N PHE A 347 11.46 4.15 -18.63
CA PHE A 347 10.21 4.55 -17.99
C PHE A 347 9.77 5.94 -18.47
N LYS A 348 8.50 6.10 -18.75
CA LYS A 348 7.90 7.35 -19.18
C LYS A 348 7.33 8.14 -18.03
N TRP A 349 6.80 7.44 -17.02
CA TRP A 349 6.27 8.05 -15.81
C TRP A 349 6.52 7.17 -14.58
N GLY A 350 6.48 7.79 -13.41
CA GLY A 350 6.40 7.15 -12.11
C GLY A 350 5.00 7.33 -11.52
N GLU A 351 4.51 6.31 -10.87
CA GLU A 351 3.28 6.31 -10.10
C GLU A 351 3.62 6.41 -8.63
N THR A 352 3.14 7.43 -7.91
CA THR A 352 3.36 7.47 -6.46
C THR A 352 2.47 6.43 -5.77
N ASN A 353 2.90 5.98 -4.59
CA ASN A 353 2.00 5.31 -3.68
C ASN A 353 1.03 6.34 -3.06
N VAL A 354 0.09 5.89 -2.25
CA VAL A 354 -0.87 6.75 -1.56
C VAL A 354 -0.17 7.75 -0.64
N GLU A 355 -0.54 9.00 -0.72
CA GLU A 355 -0.01 10.09 0.09
C GLU A 355 -1.17 10.79 0.82
N MET A 356 -1.07 10.93 2.14
CA MET A 356 -2.09 11.67 2.89
C MET A 356 -2.27 13.09 2.30
N GLU A 357 -3.51 13.52 2.11
CA GLU A 357 -3.80 14.87 1.55
C GLU A 357 -3.19 16.00 2.39
N THR A 358 -2.97 15.75 3.68
CA THR A 358 -2.37 16.71 4.62
C THR A 358 -0.84 16.69 4.61
N ASN A 359 -0.19 15.74 3.92
CA ASN A 359 1.26 15.60 3.88
C ASN A 359 1.89 16.52 2.82
N ASN A 360 1.81 17.84 3.06
CA ASN A 360 2.37 18.85 2.17
C ASN A 360 3.89 18.71 1.94
N GLN A 361 4.61 18.09 2.87
CA GLN A 361 6.06 17.88 2.73
C GLN A 361 6.39 16.90 1.60
N VAL A 362 5.66 15.79 1.54
CA VAL A 362 5.83 14.81 0.46
C VAL A 362 5.36 15.40 -0.87
N GLN A 363 4.17 16.01 -0.92
CA GLN A 363 3.63 16.62 -2.14
C GLN A 363 4.52 17.75 -2.70
N SER A 364 5.19 18.52 -1.84
CA SER A 364 6.13 19.55 -2.28
C SER A 364 7.37 19.02 -3.01
N GLN A 365 7.66 17.72 -2.90
CA GLN A 365 8.80 17.09 -3.58
C GLN A 365 8.61 17.04 -5.10
N TRP A 366 7.36 16.95 -5.57
CA TRP A 366 7.04 16.82 -7.00
C TRP A 366 7.09 18.13 -7.79
N LYS A 367 7.13 19.27 -7.13
CA LYS A 367 6.97 20.61 -7.76
C LYS A 367 7.96 20.96 -8.86
N TYR A 368 9.07 20.25 -8.97
CA TYR A 368 10.06 20.44 -10.04
C TYR A 368 9.99 19.37 -11.14
N LEU A 369 9.01 18.47 -11.04
CA LEU A 369 8.67 17.49 -12.07
C LEU A 369 7.33 17.90 -12.69
N ASP A 370 7.13 17.54 -13.94
CA ASP A 370 5.81 17.54 -14.53
C ASP A 370 4.99 16.43 -13.86
N HIS A 371 3.89 16.80 -13.20
CA HIS A 371 3.11 15.89 -12.40
C HIS A 371 1.63 16.21 -12.46
N GLN A 372 0.82 15.18 -12.27
CA GLN A 372 -0.64 15.28 -12.22
C GLN A 372 -1.17 14.42 -11.07
N GLN A 373 -1.97 15.01 -10.17
CA GLN A 373 -2.83 14.20 -9.31
C GLN A 373 -3.89 13.56 -10.19
N HIS A 374 -4.01 12.25 -10.17
CA HIS A 374 -4.93 11.55 -11.04
C HIS A 374 -5.85 10.57 -10.32
N LYS A 375 -5.56 10.23 -9.07
CA LYS A 375 -6.43 9.44 -8.22
C LYS A 375 -6.58 10.07 -6.84
N ARG A 376 -7.73 9.82 -6.23
CA ARG A 376 -8.01 10.14 -4.82
C ARG A 376 -8.71 8.96 -4.18
N ARG A 377 -8.30 8.67 -2.94
CA ARG A 377 -8.91 7.62 -2.11
C ARG A 377 -9.39 8.21 -0.81
N ARG A 378 -10.37 7.57 -0.22
CA ARG A 378 -10.94 7.98 1.07
C ARG A 378 -11.02 6.82 2.04
N CYS A 379 -10.54 7.03 3.25
CA CYS A 379 -10.99 6.30 4.41
C CYS A 379 -12.17 7.04 5.02
N SER A 380 -13.25 6.31 5.23
CA SER A 380 -14.44 6.82 5.90
C SER A 380 -14.57 6.17 7.28
N LYS A 381 -15.16 6.90 8.23
CA LYS A 381 -15.46 6.40 9.57
C LYS A 381 -16.93 6.58 9.91
N LYS A 382 -17.41 5.77 10.84
CA LYS A 382 -18.77 5.86 11.38
C LYS A 382 -18.75 5.46 12.85
N VAL A 383 -19.43 6.22 13.69
CA VAL A 383 -19.67 5.86 15.09
C VAL A 383 -20.66 4.70 15.11
N ILE A 384 -20.32 3.62 15.81
CA ILE A 384 -21.18 2.43 15.91
C ILE A 384 -21.85 2.27 17.28
N GLY A 385 -21.56 3.23 18.21
CA GLY A 385 -22.12 3.24 19.56
C GLY A 385 -21.59 2.11 20.44
N ASP A 386 -21.77 2.26 21.76
CA ASP A 386 -21.53 1.20 22.71
C ASP A 386 -22.60 0.13 22.49
N GLY A 387 -22.17 -1.11 22.31
CA GLY A 387 -23.11 -2.26 22.28
C GLY A 387 -23.84 -2.32 23.64
N CYS A 388 -25.15 -2.18 23.61
CA CYS A 388 -25.99 -2.43 24.76
C CYS A 388 -25.93 -3.90 25.18
#